data_9d6c6b48a0799615def59c7e47787deb
#
_entry.id   9d6c6b48a0799615def59c7e47787deb
#
_cell.length_a   1.000
_cell.length_b   1.000
_cell.length_c   1.000
_cell.angle_alpha   90.00
_cell.angle_beta   90.00
_cell.angle_gamma   90.00
#
_symmetry.space_group_name_H-M   'P 1'
#
loop_
_entity.id
_entity.type
_entity.pdbx_description
1 polymer ?
#
loop_
_entity_poly.entity_id
_entity_poly.type
_entity_poly.pdbx_seq_one_letter_code
_entity_poly.pdbx_strand_id
1 'polypeptide(L)'
;MEQYKQEFIEFMVDCKALKFGEFTLKSGRKSPFFMNAGAYVTGSQLMKLGESYAKAIHDTYGDDFDVLFGPAYKGIPISVVTAVAYSKLYGKEVRYCSDRKEEKDHGADKGSFLGSSLKDGDRVIMIEDVTTSGKSMEETVPKVRGAANVEIVGLMVSLNRMEKGLGGKVSALEEIREKYGFDAHAIVTMQDVIDHLYNLSLIHISEPTRLRRIS
;
A
#
# COMPACT_ATOMS: atom_id res chain seq x y z
N MET A 1 0.37 -9.02 17.85
CA MET A 1 0.83 -8.49 16.54
C MET A 1 2.08 -9.26 16.14
N GLU A 2 2.14 -9.71 14.91
CA GLU A 2 3.30 -10.44 14.35
C GLU A 2 4.55 -9.55 14.35
N GLN A 3 5.72 -10.19 14.52
CA GLN A 3 6.99 -9.47 14.63
C GLN A 3 7.28 -8.56 13.43
N TYR A 4 7.02 -9.03 12.19
CA TYR A 4 7.30 -8.23 11.00
C TYR A 4 6.44 -6.96 10.90
N LYS A 5 5.23 -6.96 11.49
CA LYS A 5 4.36 -5.77 11.58
C LYS A 5 4.94 -4.73 12.54
N GLN A 6 5.47 -5.18 13.68
CA GLN A 6 6.17 -4.32 14.63
C GLN A 6 7.40 -3.67 13.98
N GLU A 7 8.23 -4.50 13.34
CA GLU A 7 9.41 -4.04 12.59
C GLU A 7 9.04 -3.07 11.45
N PHE A 8 7.88 -3.28 10.81
CA PHE A 8 7.40 -2.38 9.76
C PHE A 8 6.94 -1.02 10.32
N ILE A 9 6.28 -0.99 11.48
CA ILE A 9 5.91 0.26 12.14
C ILE A 9 7.15 1.08 12.49
N GLU A 10 8.14 0.46 13.14
CA GLU A 10 9.41 1.12 13.48
C GLU A 10 10.12 1.64 12.22
N PHE A 11 10.17 0.82 11.18
CA PHE A 11 10.76 1.18 9.88
C PHE A 11 10.06 2.39 9.23
N MET A 12 8.73 2.47 9.27
CA MET A 12 8.00 3.64 8.76
C MET A 12 8.37 4.93 9.49
N VAL A 13 8.56 4.85 10.81
CA VAL A 13 8.95 6.01 11.64
C VAL A 13 10.40 6.39 11.38
N ASP A 14 11.33 5.45 11.39
CA ASP A 14 12.76 5.66 11.17
C ASP A 14 13.03 6.30 9.80
N CYS A 15 12.35 5.83 8.77
CA CYS A 15 12.44 6.38 7.42
C CYS A 15 11.69 7.71 7.26
N LYS A 16 11.00 8.19 8.30
CA LYS A 16 10.13 9.37 8.25
C LYS A 16 9.02 9.26 7.20
N ALA A 17 8.66 8.04 6.82
CA ALA A 17 7.51 7.76 5.98
C ALA A 17 6.21 8.00 6.75
N LEU A 18 6.17 7.63 8.04
CA LEU A 18 5.11 7.97 8.98
C LEU A 18 5.60 9.05 9.94
N LYS A 19 4.84 10.14 10.03
CA LYS A 19 5.13 11.29 10.90
C LYS A 19 3.91 11.65 11.72
N PHE A 20 4.12 12.05 12.97
CA PHE A 20 3.10 12.57 13.87
C PHE A 20 3.21 14.09 13.99
N GLY A 21 2.07 14.77 14.11
CA GLY A 21 1.99 16.23 14.21
C GLY A 21 0.67 16.74 13.64
N GLU A 22 0.59 18.05 13.41
CA GLU A 22 -0.59 18.66 12.79
C GLU A 22 -0.38 18.79 11.27
N PHE A 23 -1.14 18.03 10.51
CA PHE A 23 -1.09 18.06 9.03
C PHE A 23 -2.45 18.44 8.46
N THR A 24 -2.42 19.15 7.33
CA THR A 24 -3.61 19.37 6.51
C THR A 24 -3.49 18.50 5.25
N LEU A 25 -4.39 17.54 5.10
CA LEU A 25 -4.41 16.65 3.93
C LEU A 25 -4.88 17.40 2.68
N LYS A 26 -4.67 16.82 1.49
CA LYS A 26 -5.14 17.38 0.21
C LYS A 26 -6.65 17.59 0.17
N SER A 27 -7.41 16.83 0.96
CA SER A 27 -8.85 16.99 1.16
C SER A 27 -9.24 18.18 2.05
N GLY A 28 -8.28 18.94 2.60
CA GLY A 28 -8.49 19.99 3.60
C GLY A 28 -8.70 19.48 5.03
N ARG A 29 -8.80 18.17 5.24
CA ARG A 29 -8.97 17.58 6.57
C ARG A 29 -7.71 17.69 7.40
N LYS A 30 -7.86 18.04 8.68
CA LYS A 30 -6.78 17.97 9.68
C LYS A 30 -6.51 16.51 10.06
N SER A 31 -5.22 16.15 10.14
CA SER A 31 -4.78 14.82 10.53
C SER A 31 -3.64 14.92 11.55
N PRO A 32 -3.64 14.10 12.62
CA PRO A 32 -2.55 14.05 13.59
C PRO A 32 -1.33 13.27 13.08
N PHE A 33 -1.39 12.73 11.89
CA PHE A 33 -0.29 12.00 11.26
C PHE A 33 -0.30 12.18 9.75
N PHE A 34 0.87 11.93 9.15
CA PHE A 34 1.06 11.96 7.70
C PHE A 34 1.89 10.77 7.26
N MET A 35 1.43 10.07 6.22
CA MET A 35 2.13 8.95 5.59
C MET A 35 2.55 9.31 4.17
N ASN A 36 3.83 9.06 3.84
CA ASN A 36 4.39 9.29 2.52
C ASN A 36 5.43 8.22 2.15
N ALA A 37 5.04 7.29 1.32
CA ALA A 37 5.95 6.25 0.79
C ALA A 37 7.10 6.79 -0.08
N GLY A 38 7.01 8.03 -0.53
CA GLY A 38 8.14 8.71 -1.21
C GLY A 38 9.36 8.97 -0.32
N ALA A 39 9.28 8.65 0.98
CA ALA A 39 10.42 8.72 1.90
C ALA A 39 11.38 7.52 1.78
N TYR A 40 10.97 6.43 1.16
CA TYR A 40 11.82 5.26 0.91
C TYR A 40 12.65 5.48 -0.35
N VAL A 41 13.89 5.92 -0.19
CA VAL A 41 14.75 6.38 -1.31
C VAL A 41 16.05 5.59 -1.47
N THR A 42 16.42 4.74 -0.50
CA THR A 42 17.63 3.92 -0.58
C THR A 42 17.32 2.46 -0.90
N GLY A 43 18.30 1.74 -1.47
CA GLY A 43 18.14 0.33 -1.80
C GLY A 43 17.79 -0.54 -0.57
N SER A 44 18.41 -0.26 0.58
CA SER A 44 18.11 -0.98 1.83
C SER A 44 16.67 -0.72 2.34
N GLN A 45 16.20 0.52 2.20
CA GLN A 45 14.81 0.86 2.54
C GLN A 45 13.83 0.18 1.60
N LEU A 46 14.09 0.19 0.29
CA LEU A 46 13.25 -0.47 -0.71
C LEU A 46 13.22 -2.00 -0.53
N MET A 47 14.36 -2.60 -0.18
CA MET A 47 14.43 -4.03 0.13
C MET A 47 13.55 -4.38 1.34
N LYS A 48 13.67 -3.63 2.45
CA LYS A 48 12.86 -3.84 3.65
C LYS A 48 11.38 -3.60 3.40
N LEU A 49 11.03 -2.60 2.59
CA LEU A 49 9.67 -2.32 2.16
C LEU A 49 9.09 -3.53 1.39
N GLY A 50 9.82 -4.03 0.39
CA GLY A 50 9.41 -5.20 -0.39
C GLY A 50 9.22 -6.46 0.46
N GLU A 51 10.13 -6.72 1.41
CA GLU A 51 10.02 -7.84 2.34
C GLU A 51 8.78 -7.72 3.24
N SER A 52 8.44 -6.52 3.70
CA SER A 52 7.25 -6.29 4.54
C SER A 52 5.96 -6.55 3.76
N TYR A 53 5.86 -6.06 2.52
CA TYR A 53 4.72 -6.36 1.65
C TYR A 53 4.63 -7.85 1.31
N ALA A 54 5.76 -8.48 0.97
CA ALA A 54 5.78 -9.91 0.62
C ALA A 54 5.28 -10.78 1.78
N LYS A 55 5.71 -10.51 3.01
CA LYS A 55 5.24 -11.22 4.20
C LYS A 55 3.74 -11.01 4.43
N ALA A 56 3.27 -9.76 4.33
CA ALA A 56 1.85 -9.46 4.53
C ALA A 56 0.96 -10.10 3.45
N ILE A 57 1.41 -10.12 2.20
CA ILE A 57 0.69 -10.76 1.09
C ILE A 57 0.64 -12.28 1.32
N HIS A 58 1.77 -12.90 1.67
CA HIS A 58 1.82 -14.33 1.93
C HIS A 58 0.90 -14.73 3.09
N ASP A 59 0.92 -13.98 4.19
CA ASP A 59 0.06 -14.25 5.36
C ASP A 59 -1.43 -14.07 5.07
N THR A 60 -1.76 -13.13 4.16
CA THR A 60 -3.17 -12.77 3.89
C THR A 60 -3.77 -13.57 2.74
N TYR A 61 -3.02 -13.75 1.66
CA TYR A 61 -3.51 -14.30 0.38
C TYR A 61 -2.84 -15.63 0.02
N GLY A 62 -1.79 -16.05 0.74
CA GLY A 62 -1.00 -17.23 0.39
C GLY A 62 -0.24 -17.05 -0.92
N ASP A 63 -0.03 -18.16 -1.61
CA ASP A 63 0.74 -18.22 -2.86
C ASP A 63 -0.12 -18.28 -4.13
N ASP A 64 -1.45 -18.22 -4.00
CA ASP A 64 -2.35 -18.42 -5.14
C ASP A 64 -2.65 -17.11 -5.89
N PHE A 65 -1.59 -16.53 -6.47
CA PHE A 65 -1.66 -15.38 -7.37
C PHE A 65 -0.45 -15.37 -8.32
N ASP A 66 -0.54 -14.62 -9.42
CA ASP A 66 0.46 -14.62 -10.51
C ASP A 66 1.14 -13.26 -10.68
N VAL A 67 0.41 -12.17 -10.41
CA VAL A 67 0.84 -10.82 -10.74
C VAL A 67 0.62 -9.87 -9.58
N LEU A 68 1.62 -9.04 -9.30
CA LEU A 68 1.51 -7.86 -8.45
C LEU A 68 1.30 -6.64 -9.32
N PHE A 69 0.17 -5.97 -9.17
CA PHE A 69 -0.16 -4.78 -9.94
C PHE A 69 -0.03 -3.52 -9.09
N GLY A 70 0.92 -2.65 -9.46
CA GLY A 70 1.17 -1.39 -8.77
C GLY A 70 0.76 -0.18 -9.61
N PRO A 71 -0.29 0.57 -9.26
CA PRO A 71 -0.71 1.76 -9.98
C PRO A 71 0.38 2.84 -10.03
N ALA A 72 0.51 3.51 -11.19
CA ALA A 72 1.47 4.60 -11.34
C ALA A 72 1.09 5.80 -10.45
N TYR A 73 2.07 6.43 -9.78
CA TYR A 73 3.51 6.16 -9.93
C TYR A 73 4.11 5.42 -8.73
N LYS A 74 3.58 5.54 -7.52
CA LYS A 74 4.17 4.98 -6.30
C LYS A 74 4.03 3.46 -6.22
N GLY A 75 2.96 2.90 -6.78
CA GLY A 75 2.76 1.46 -6.86
C GLY A 75 3.82 0.75 -7.70
N ILE A 76 4.43 1.45 -8.69
CA ILE A 76 5.46 0.85 -9.55
C ILE A 76 6.64 0.32 -8.74
N PRO A 77 7.40 1.16 -8.01
CA PRO A 77 8.53 0.66 -7.23
C PRO A 77 8.10 -0.35 -6.15
N ILE A 78 6.94 -0.17 -5.53
CA ILE A 78 6.45 -1.09 -4.50
C ILE A 78 6.19 -2.48 -5.10
N SER A 79 5.51 -2.58 -6.24
CA SER A 79 5.24 -3.87 -6.89
C SER A 79 6.52 -4.59 -7.32
N VAL A 80 7.50 -3.83 -7.85
CA VAL A 80 8.80 -4.39 -8.27
C VAL A 80 9.57 -4.97 -7.08
N VAL A 81 9.75 -4.17 -6.01
CA VAL A 81 10.54 -4.65 -4.85
C VAL A 81 9.82 -5.77 -4.10
N THR A 82 8.48 -5.77 -4.12
CA THR A 82 7.69 -6.86 -3.53
C THR A 82 7.83 -8.14 -4.33
N ALA A 83 7.79 -8.08 -5.67
CA ALA A 83 7.99 -9.27 -6.52
C ALA A 83 9.37 -9.89 -6.29
N VAL A 84 10.42 -9.07 -6.22
CA VAL A 84 11.78 -9.53 -5.91
C VAL A 84 11.85 -10.18 -4.52
N ALA A 85 11.27 -9.52 -3.52
CA ALA A 85 11.26 -10.04 -2.15
C ALA A 85 10.45 -11.34 -2.03
N TYR A 86 9.31 -11.42 -2.71
CA TYR A 86 8.45 -12.62 -2.69
C TYR A 86 9.17 -13.84 -3.27
N SER A 87 9.79 -13.68 -4.44
CA SER A 87 10.59 -14.73 -5.07
C SER A 87 11.75 -15.17 -4.18
N LYS A 88 12.44 -14.24 -3.53
CA LYS A 88 13.54 -14.53 -2.61
C LYS A 88 13.09 -15.27 -1.34
N LEU A 89 11.98 -14.86 -0.73
CA LEU A 89 11.51 -15.39 0.56
C LEU A 89 10.77 -16.72 0.41
N TYR A 90 9.97 -16.87 -0.64
CA TYR A 90 9.06 -17.99 -0.82
C TYR A 90 9.36 -18.86 -2.03
N GLY A 91 10.38 -18.52 -2.83
CA GLY A 91 10.77 -19.30 -4.01
C GLY A 91 9.76 -19.29 -5.14
N LYS A 92 8.75 -18.42 -5.07
CA LYS A 92 7.70 -18.28 -6.08
C LYS A 92 8.04 -17.17 -7.05
N GLU A 93 8.05 -17.48 -8.35
CA GLU A 93 8.15 -16.46 -9.40
C GLU A 93 6.85 -15.66 -9.50
N VAL A 94 6.98 -14.35 -9.28
CA VAL A 94 5.87 -13.41 -9.33
C VAL A 94 6.15 -12.34 -10.38
N ARG A 95 5.20 -12.12 -11.29
CA ARG A 95 5.29 -11.06 -12.28
C ARG A 95 4.84 -9.72 -11.68
N TYR A 96 5.41 -8.60 -12.14
CA TYR A 96 4.87 -7.28 -11.84
C TYR A 96 4.26 -6.66 -13.09
N CYS A 97 3.23 -5.86 -12.87
CA CYS A 97 2.57 -5.05 -13.88
C CYS A 97 2.20 -3.70 -13.27
N SER A 98 2.19 -2.65 -14.08
CA SER A 98 1.78 -1.31 -13.65
C SER A 98 1.10 -0.60 -14.82
N ASP A 99 0.19 0.33 -14.54
CA ASP A 99 -0.37 1.16 -15.60
C ASP A 99 0.58 2.32 -15.94
N ARG A 100 0.38 2.87 -17.13
CA ARG A 100 0.97 4.14 -17.56
C ARG A 100 -0.06 5.24 -17.42
N LYS A 101 0.35 6.45 -17.02
CA LYS A 101 -0.53 7.62 -17.03
C LYS A 101 -0.73 8.18 -18.43
N GLU A 102 0.24 7.94 -19.32
CA GLU A 102 0.21 8.36 -20.72
C GLU A 102 0.43 7.14 -21.62
N GLU A 103 -0.41 6.99 -22.63
CA GLU A 103 -0.24 5.94 -23.63
C GLU A 103 1.00 6.22 -24.47
N LYS A 104 1.79 5.18 -24.74
CA LYS A 104 2.99 5.28 -25.56
C LYS A 104 2.68 4.81 -26.97
N ASP A 105 2.67 5.77 -27.91
CA ASP A 105 2.37 5.49 -29.34
C ASP A 105 3.54 4.89 -30.12
N HIS A 106 4.77 4.91 -29.55
CA HIS A 106 5.99 4.55 -30.27
C HIS A 106 6.89 3.60 -29.46
N GLY A 107 7.55 2.66 -30.17
CA GLY A 107 8.55 1.74 -29.65
C GLY A 107 8.06 0.29 -29.49
N ALA A 108 8.94 -0.61 -29.04
CA ALA A 108 8.65 -2.03 -28.87
C ALA A 108 7.59 -2.31 -27.77
N ASP A 109 7.47 -1.40 -26.79
CA ASP A 109 6.52 -1.49 -25.68
C ASP A 109 5.29 -0.60 -25.94
N LYS A 110 4.54 -0.88 -27.00
CA LYS A 110 3.23 -0.25 -27.23
C LYS A 110 2.23 -0.73 -26.18
N GLY A 111 1.53 0.20 -25.53
CA GLY A 111 0.42 -0.14 -24.64
C GLY A 111 0.34 0.69 -23.35
N SER A 112 -0.73 0.44 -22.63
CA SER A 112 -1.10 1.14 -21.40
C SER A 112 -0.40 0.60 -20.15
N PHE A 113 0.41 -0.47 -20.27
CA PHE A 113 1.05 -1.16 -19.16
C PHE A 113 2.57 -1.14 -19.22
N LEU A 114 3.20 -1.33 -18.06
CA LEU A 114 4.63 -1.45 -17.84
C LEU A 114 4.90 -2.78 -17.10
N GLY A 115 6.01 -3.45 -17.43
CA GLY A 115 6.34 -4.76 -16.88
C GLY A 115 5.71 -5.88 -17.69
N SER A 116 5.10 -6.88 -17.05
CA SER A 116 4.45 -7.98 -17.75
C SER A 116 3.08 -7.58 -18.29
N SER A 117 2.67 -8.16 -19.40
CA SER A 117 1.25 -8.11 -19.83
C SER A 117 0.39 -8.99 -18.92
N LEU A 118 -0.85 -8.57 -18.73
CA LEU A 118 -1.89 -9.39 -18.11
C LEU A 118 -2.41 -10.42 -19.13
N LYS A 119 -2.75 -11.61 -18.65
CA LYS A 119 -3.24 -12.73 -19.45
C LYS A 119 -4.55 -13.26 -18.88
N ASP A 120 -5.35 -13.90 -19.72
CA ASP A 120 -6.55 -14.58 -19.26
C ASP A 120 -6.21 -15.65 -18.22
N GLY A 121 -6.96 -15.66 -17.13
CA GLY A 121 -6.75 -16.54 -15.99
C GLY A 121 -5.73 -16.05 -14.96
N ASP A 122 -5.04 -14.92 -15.19
CA ASP A 122 -4.14 -14.35 -14.19
C ASP A 122 -4.90 -13.99 -12.92
N ARG A 123 -4.31 -14.33 -11.79
CA ARG A 123 -4.74 -13.92 -10.46
C ARG A 123 -3.87 -12.74 -10.00
N VAL A 124 -4.49 -11.59 -9.77
CA VAL A 124 -3.81 -10.31 -9.58
C VAL A 124 -4.00 -9.78 -8.17
N ILE A 125 -2.92 -9.43 -7.49
CA ILE A 125 -2.96 -8.64 -6.25
C ILE A 125 -2.57 -7.21 -6.59
N MET A 126 -3.47 -6.27 -6.25
CA MET A 126 -3.20 -4.84 -6.35
C MET A 126 -2.33 -4.39 -5.19
N ILE A 127 -1.38 -3.49 -5.44
CA ILE A 127 -0.48 -2.94 -4.40
C ILE A 127 -0.50 -1.42 -4.45
N GLU A 128 -0.70 -0.78 -3.30
CA GLU A 128 -0.55 0.67 -3.15
C GLU A 128 0.13 1.04 -1.83
N ASP A 129 0.56 2.30 -1.71
CA ASP A 129 1.13 2.83 -0.47
C ASP A 129 0.04 3.02 0.61
N VAL A 130 -0.93 3.87 0.36
CA VAL A 130 -2.10 4.13 1.21
C VAL A 130 -3.29 4.49 0.35
N THR A 131 -4.48 4.22 0.84
CA THR A 131 -5.71 4.72 0.22
C THR A 131 -6.48 5.61 1.19
N THR A 132 -6.99 6.73 0.70
CA THR A 132 -7.84 7.66 1.46
C THR A 132 -9.22 7.80 0.85
N SER A 133 -9.31 7.72 -0.46
CA SER A 133 -10.54 7.96 -1.22
C SER A 133 -10.90 6.82 -2.17
N GLY A 134 -10.04 5.81 -2.31
CA GLY A 134 -10.23 4.75 -3.31
C GLY A 134 -10.11 5.21 -4.77
N LYS A 135 -9.78 6.48 -5.03
CA LYS A 135 -9.75 7.03 -6.40
C LYS A 135 -8.78 6.28 -7.32
N SER A 136 -7.65 5.84 -6.81
CA SER A 136 -6.69 5.04 -7.58
C SER A 136 -7.33 3.73 -8.07
N MET A 137 -8.13 3.08 -7.23
CA MET A 137 -8.86 1.87 -7.61
C MET A 137 -9.94 2.16 -8.65
N GLU A 138 -10.61 3.32 -8.58
CA GLU A 138 -11.58 3.73 -9.59
C GLU A 138 -10.97 3.85 -10.99
N GLU A 139 -9.73 4.36 -11.07
CA GLU A 139 -9.00 4.50 -12.32
C GLU A 139 -8.39 3.17 -12.80
N THR A 140 -7.95 2.32 -11.88
CA THR A 140 -7.08 1.18 -12.18
C THR A 140 -7.84 -0.14 -12.35
N VAL A 141 -8.86 -0.41 -11.52
CA VAL A 141 -9.63 -1.67 -11.60
C VAL A 141 -10.27 -1.88 -12.99
N PRO A 142 -10.91 -0.86 -13.62
CA PRO A 142 -11.43 -1.02 -14.97
C PRO A 142 -10.34 -1.31 -16.01
N LYS A 143 -9.15 -0.71 -15.89
CA LYS A 143 -8.02 -0.97 -16.79
C LYS A 143 -7.53 -2.42 -16.68
N VAL A 144 -7.36 -2.91 -15.44
CA VAL A 144 -6.91 -4.28 -15.18
C VAL A 144 -7.91 -5.30 -15.71
N ARG A 145 -9.20 -5.10 -15.41
CA ARG A 145 -10.29 -5.99 -15.91
C ARG A 145 -10.53 -5.87 -17.40
N GLY A 146 -10.21 -4.75 -18.03
CA GLY A 146 -10.33 -4.53 -19.45
C GLY A 146 -9.16 -5.07 -20.28
N ALA A 147 -8.01 -5.34 -19.64
CA ALA A 147 -6.82 -5.81 -20.32
C ALA A 147 -6.85 -7.30 -20.67
N ALA A 148 -7.43 -8.12 -19.82
CA ALA A 148 -7.60 -9.56 -19.97
C ALA A 148 -8.66 -10.06 -18.97
N ASN A 149 -9.12 -11.30 -19.17
CA ASN A 149 -10.04 -11.95 -18.22
C ASN A 149 -9.28 -12.41 -16.97
N VAL A 150 -9.01 -11.47 -16.07
CA VAL A 150 -8.24 -11.70 -14.82
C VAL A 150 -9.13 -11.71 -13.60
N GLU A 151 -8.68 -12.41 -12.55
CA GLU A 151 -9.27 -12.34 -11.23
C GLU A 151 -8.44 -11.39 -10.36
N ILE A 152 -9.02 -10.30 -9.84
CA ILE A 152 -8.39 -9.49 -8.81
C ILE A 152 -8.65 -10.17 -7.48
N VAL A 153 -7.60 -10.78 -6.90
CA VAL A 153 -7.64 -11.51 -5.62
C VAL A 153 -7.78 -10.54 -4.46
N GLY A 154 -7.10 -9.40 -4.52
CA GLY A 154 -7.16 -8.42 -3.45
C GLY A 154 -6.29 -7.18 -3.66
N LEU A 155 -6.34 -6.31 -2.64
CA LEU A 155 -5.51 -5.12 -2.52
C LEU A 155 -4.70 -5.19 -1.22
N MET A 156 -3.39 -4.92 -1.30
CA MET A 156 -2.52 -4.73 -0.14
C MET A 156 -1.98 -3.30 -0.11
N VAL A 157 -2.17 -2.60 1.03
CA VAL A 157 -1.59 -1.27 1.28
C VAL A 157 -0.67 -1.29 2.50
N SER A 158 0.19 -0.29 2.67
CA SER A 158 1.07 -0.18 3.85
C SER A 158 0.27 -0.02 5.13
N LEU A 159 -0.65 0.95 5.12
CA LEU A 159 -1.32 1.44 6.32
C LEU A 159 -2.82 1.62 6.07
N ASN A 160 -3.65 0.94 6.86
CA ASN A 160 -5.05 1.31 7.01
C ASN A 160 -5.14 2.50 7.98
N ARG A 161 -5.47 3.67 7.46
CA ARG A 161 -5.60 4.89 8.25
C ARG A 161 -6.78 4.85 9.23
N MET A 162 -7.70 3.87 9.07
CA MET A 162 -8.94 3.74 9.85
C MET A 162 -9.83 5.00 9.80
N GLU A 163 -9.60 5.85 8.82
CA GLU A 163 -10.42 7.02 8.55
C GLU A 163 -11.57 6.64 7.62
N LYS A 164 -12.71 7.32 7.78
CA LYS A 164 -13.86 7.13 6.90
C LYS A 164 -13.51 7.46 5.45
N GLY A 165 -13.93 6.62 4.54
CA GLY A 165 -13.81 6.83 3.10
C GLY A 165 -14.70 7.98 2.60
N LEU A 166 -14.79 8.16 1.29
CA LEU A 166 -15.61 9.24 0.69
C LEU A 166 -17.10 9.10 0.98
N GLY A 167 -17.61 7.87 1.11
CA GLY A 167 -19.00 7.61 1.48
C GLY A 167 -19.33 7.96 2.93
N GLY A 168 -18.33 8.22 3.77
CA GLY A 168 -18.45 8.70 5.14
C GLY A 168 -19.02 7.70 6.15
N LYS A 169 -19.27 6.45 5.75
CA LYS A 169 -19.85 5.39 6.59
C LYS A 169 -18.81 4.43 7.14
N VAL A 170 -18.01 3.87 6.25
CA VAL A 170 -17.00 2.85 6.54
C VAL A 170 -15.61 3.34 6.14
N SER A 171 -14.56 2.56 6.42
CA SER A 171 -13.20 2.90 6.00
C SER A 171 -13.02 2.79 4.48
N ALA A 172 -12.00 3.45 3.93
CA ALA A 172 -11.72 3.40 2.49
C ALA A 172 -11.46 1.96 1.98
N LEU A 173 -10.85 1.08 2.80
CA LEU A 173 -10.66 -0.32 2.43
C LEU A 173 -11.97 -1.11 2.40
N GLU A 174 -12.88 -0.84 3.32
CA GLU A 174 -14.22 -1.45 3.33
C GLU A 174 -15.05 -0.97 2.13
N GLU A 175 -15.00 0.32 1.78
CA GLU A 175 -15.65 0.84 0.56
C GLU A 175 -15.14 0.15 -0.71
N ILE A 176 -13.82 -0.12 -0.79
CA ILE A 176 -13.21 -0.85 -1.91
C ILE A 176 -13.74 -2.29 -1.98
N ARG A 177 -13.79 -3.00 -0.84
CA ARG A 177 -14.36 -4.37 -0.77
C ARG A 177 -15.79 -4.41 -1.26
N GLU A 178 -16.64 -3.52 -0.74
CA GLU A 178 -18.05 -3.46 -1.11
C GLU A 178 -18.24 -3.11 -2.60
N LYS A 179 -17.46 -2.16 -3.12
CA LYS A 179 -17.60 -1.67 -4.48
C LYS A 179 -17.09 -2.63 -5.55
N TYR A 180 -15.97 -3.30 -5.31
CA TYR A 180 -15.26 -4.07 -6.34
C TYR A 180 -15.33 -5.58 -6.15
N GLY A 181 -15.76 -6.07 -4.98
CA GLY A 181 -15.97 -7.48 -4.68
C GLY A 181 -14.70 -8.30 -4.48
N PHE A 182 -13.59 -7.66 -4.12
CA PHE A 182 -12.34 -8.33 -3.72
C PHE A 182 -11.87 -7.84 -2.35
N ASP A 183 -11.04 -8.63 -1.67
CA ASP A 183 -10.52 -8.28 -0.37
C ASP A 183 -9.51 -7.14 -0.41
N ALA A 184 -9.52 -6.29 0.61
CA ALA A 184 -8.57 -5.19 0.74
C ALA A 184 -8.00 -5.16 2.16
N HIS A 185 -6.68 -5.27 2.27
CA HIS A 185 -5.95 -5.36 3.53
C HIS A 185 -4.81 -4.36 3.60
N ALA A 186 -4.29 -4.17 4.80
CA ALA A 186 -3.09 -3.38 5.05
C ALA A 186 -2.08 -4.21 5.82
N ILE A 187 -0.80 -3.89 5.67
CA ILE A 187 0.26 -4.49 6.49
C ILE A 187 -0.03 -4.21 7.97
N VAL A 188 -0.35 -2.96 8.29
CA VAL A 188 -0.73 -2.53 9.64
C VAL A 188 -1.91 -1.55 9.60
N THR A 189 -2.62 -1.44 10.72
CA THR A 189 -3.63 -0.43 10.96
C THR A 189 -3.06 0.73 11.79
N MET A 190 -3.73 1.88 11.79
CA MET A 190 -3.34 2.98 12.68
C MET A 190 -3.48 2.60 14.16
N GLN A 191 -4.40 1.68 14.51
CA GLN A 191 -4.50 1.16 15.87
C GLN A 191 -3.25 0.34 16.25
N ASP A 192 -2.76 -0.52 15.34
CA ASP A 192 -1.51 -1.27 15.56
C ASP A 192 -0.33 -0.34 15.80
N VAL A 193 -0.26 0.76 15.02
CA VAL A 193 0.78 1.79 15.16
C VAL A 193 0.72 2.45 16.53
N ILE A 194 -0.48 2.88 16.95
CA ILE A 194 -0.67 3.54 18.25
C ILE A 194 -0.28 2.60 19.37
N ASP A 195 -0.78 1.37 19.36
CA ASP A 195 -0.54 0.40 20.43
C ASP A 195 0.95 0.04 20.55
N HIS A 196 1.63 -0.15 19.40
CA HIS A 196 3.04 -0.50 19.38
C HIS A 196 3.92 0.66 19.87
N LEU A 197 3.73 1.86 19.32
CA LEU A 197 4.56 3.02 19.67
C LEU A 197 4.28 3.54 21.08
N TYR A 198 3.04 3.41 21.58
CA TYR A 198 2.72 3.73 22.96
C TYR A 198 3.52 2.85 23.92
N ASN A 199 3.57 1.55 23.68
CA ASN A 199 4.34 0.60 24.47
C ASN A 199 5.86 0.86 24.43
N LEU A 200 6.37 1.37 23.30
CA LEU A 200 7.77 1.78 23.16
C LEU A 200 8.06 3.18 23.73
N SER A 201 7.08 3.87 24.31
CA SER A 201 7.18 5.26 24.78
C SER A 201 7.57 6.28 23.71
N LEU A 202 7.56 5.90 22.44
CA LEU A 202 7.96 6.77 21.31
C LEU A 202 6.92 7.85 21.01
N ILE A 203 5.64 7.63 21.32
CA ILE A 203 4.57 8.62 21.13
C ILE A 203 4.67 9.73 22.20
N HIS A 204 5.12 9.42 23.40
CA HIS A 204 5.27 10.40 24.47
C HIS A 204 6.30 11.51 24.17
N ILE A 205 7.20 11.27 23.20
CA ILE A 205 8.19 12.26 22.77
C ILE A 205 7.56 13.35 21.89
N SER A 206 6.45 13.08 21.23
CA SER A 206 5.77 14.03 20.34
C SER A 206 4.62 14.81 21.01
N GLU A 207 4.16 14.41 22.20
CA GLU A 207 3.07 15.05 22.94
C GLU A 207 3.42 16.10 24.02
N PRO A 208 4.65 16.38 24.42
CA PRO A 208 4.92 17.31 25.52
C PRO A 208 4.35 18.73 25.32
N THR A 209 3.98 19.08 24.11
CA THR A 209 3.54 20.44 23.76
C THR A 209 2.01 20.65 23.85
N ARG A 210 1.22 19.59 23.84
CA ARG A 210 -0.26 19.71 23.85
C ARG A 210 -0.85 19.85 25.26
N LEU A 211 -0.27 19.21 26.25
CA LEU A 211 -0.79 19.23 27.64
C LEU A 211 -0.49 20.52 28.42
N ARG A 212 0.39 21.39 27.92
CA ARG A 212 0.71 22.68 28.58
C ARG A 212 -0.18 23.86 28.15
N ARG A 213 -1.17 23.64 27.27
CA ARG A 213 -2.09 24.71 26.82
C ARG A 213 -3.52 24.59 27.32
N ILE A 214 -3.78 23.67 28.26
CA ILE A 214 -5.11 23.51 28.88
C ILE A 214 -4.93 23.58 30.41
N SER A 215 -4.34 24.66 30.89
CA SER A 215 -4.44 25.08 32.31
C SER A 215 -4.44 26.60 32.38
#